data_ddb773262a9b9bdd46f69b58a486ee78
#
_entry.id   ddb773262a9b9bdd46f69b58a486ee78
#
_cell.length_a   1.000
_cell.length_b   1.000
_cell.length_c   1.000
_cell.angle_alpha   90.00
_cell.angle_beta   90.00
_cell.angle_gamma   90.00
#
_symmetry.space_group_name_H-M   'P 1'
#
loop_
_entity.id
_entity.type
_entity.pdbx_description
1 polymer ?
#
loop_
_entity_poly.entity_id
_entity_poly.type
_entity_poly.pdbx_seq_one_letter_code
_entity_poly.pdbx_strand_id
1 'polypeptide(L)'
;YDSLLFGSPRLIRNLTITGKRRYGKTGRVVDIKPGIIETDEVLRKLGITREQLIDIGILVGTDFNDGIKGIGPKKAYQLVKKYGSIEKIPSISIENYEEIKEIFLNPEVRDTEQISSLELNEQNIVDILVNTHDFSRERVESALARIKEARKQGVQRSIDSFF
;
A
#
# COMPACT_ATOMS: atom_id res chain seq x y z
N TYR A 1 -0.49 0.22 -3.63
CA TYR A 1 0.47 1.04 -4.39
C TYR A 1 0.05 2.50 -4.46
N ASP A 2 -1.22 2.80 -4.26
CA ASP A 2 -1.78 4.15 -4.34
C ASP A 2 -1.15 5.12 -3.34
N SER A 3 -0.66 4.60 -2.20
CA SER A 3 0.11 5.37 -1.23
C SER A 3 1.31 6.11 -1.85
N LEU A 4 1.91 5.59 -2.94
CA LEU A 4 2.98 6.27 -3.66
C LEU A 4 2.46 7.51 -4.42
N LEU A 5 1.23 7.44 -4.95
CA LEU A 5 0.58 8.58 -5.59
C LEU A 5 0.29 9.68 -4.56
N PHE A 6 -0.15 9.30 -3.36
CA PHE A 6 -0.34 10.21 -2.22
C PHE A 6 0.96 10.75 -1.60
N GLY A 7 2.13 10.36 -2.14
CA GLY A 7 3.44 10.88 -1.70
C GLY A 7 4.03 10.17 -0.49
N SER A 8 3.58 8.96 -0.17
CA SER A 8 4.26 8.16 0.85
C SER A 8 5.74 7.97 0.47
N PRO A 9 6.70 8.30 1.34
CA PRO A 9 8.12 8.16 1.03
C PRO A 9 8.53 6.70 0.86
N ARG A 10 7.84 5.78 1.55
CA ARG A 10 8.14 4.34 1.55
C ARG A 10 6.89 3.50 1.49
N LEU A 11 6.92 2.43 0.71
CA LEU A 11 5.90 1.40 0.68
C LEU A 11 6.51 0.06 1.05
N ILE A 12 6.01 -0.54 2.13
CA ILE A 12 6.41 -1.88 2.55
C ILE A 12 5.48 -2.91 1.89
N ARG A 13 6.06 -3.81 1.11
CA ARG A 13 5.32 -4.89 0.43
C ARG A 13 5.45 -6.20 1.19
N ASN A 14 4.41 -7.03 1.10
CA ASN A 14 4.40 -8.40 1.63
C ASN A 14 4.71 -8.49 3.13
N LEU A 15 4.35 -7.48 3.92
CA LEU A 15 4.63 -7.45 5.37
C LEU A 15 4.00 -8.65 6.10
N THR A 16 2.79 -9.03 5.68
CA THR A 16 2.02 -10.13 6.30
C THR A 16 2.05 -11.42 5.49
N ILE A 17 2.62 -11.39 4.28
CA ILE A 17 2.67 -12.53 3.35
C ILE A 17 4.11 -13.01 3.28
N THR A 18 4.43 -14.03 4.07
CA THR A 18 5.74 -14.68 4.05
C THR A 18 5.61 -16.12 3.59
N GLY A 19 6.69 -16.68 3.03
CA GLY A 19 6.76 -18.08 2.63
C GLY A 19 6.81 -18.28 1.11
N LYS A 20 6.52 -19.51 0.68
CA LYS A 20 6.66 -19.92 -0.72
C LYS A 20 5.34 -19.77 -1.48
N ARG A 21 5.34 -19.03 -2.59
CA ARG A 21 4.21 -18.91 -3.48
C ARG A 21 4.51 -19.55 -4.84
N ARG A 22 3.56 -20.33 -5.35
CA ARG A 22 3.63 -20.88 -6.70
C ARG A 22 3.01 -19.89 -7.69
N TYR A 23 3.73 -19.57 -8.75
CA TYR A 23 3.27 -18.69 -9.81
C TYR A 23 3.02 -19.44 -11.11
N GLY A 24 1.86 -19.14 -11.72
CA GLY A 24 1.49 -19.58 -13.06
C GLY A 24 1.32 -21.10 -13.23
N LYS A 25 1.07 -21.50 -14.45
CA LYS A 25 0.90 -22.91 -14.85
C LYS A 25 2.21 -23.73 -14.74
N THR A 26 3.36 -23.06 -14.71
CA THR A 26 4.69 -23.69 -14.62
C THR A 26 5.05 -24.14 -13.21
N GLY A 27 4.24 -23.77 -12.21
CA GLY A 27 4.48 -24.16 -10.81
C GLY A 27 5.76 -23.55 -10.20
N ARG A 28 6.35 -22.50 -10.80
CA ARG A 28 7.55 -21.86 -10.26
C ARG A 28 7.30 -21.39 -8.84
N VAL A 29 8.11 -21.87 -7.91
CA VAL A 29 8.05 -21.47 -6.50
C VAL A 29 8.98 -20.28 -6.28
N VAL A 30 8.44 -19.22 -5.68
CA VAL A 30 9.18 -18.01 -5.34
C VAL A 30 9.00 -17.77 -3.85
N ASP A 31 10.09 -17.51 -3.15
CA ASP A 31 10.05 -17.04 -1.77
C ASP A 31 9.55 -15.59 -1.75
N ILE A 32 8.49 -15.36 -0.97
CA ILE A 32 7.97 -14.02 -0.74
C ILE A 32 8.62 -13.52 0.55
N LYS A 33 9.33 -12.42 0.42
CA LYS A 33 9.92 -11.68 1.54
C LYS A 33 9.31 -10.29 1.61
N PRO A 34 9.27 -9.67 2.78
CA PRO A 34 9.01 -8.25 2.88
C PRO A 34 9.99 -7.47 2.01
N GLY A 35 9.54 -6.38 1.42
CA GLY A 35 10.39 -5.52 0.60
C GLY A 35 9.97 -4.07 0.75
N ILE A 36 10.93 -3.16 0.68
CA ILE A 36 10.70 -1.72 0.69
C ILE A 36 10.77 -1.19 -0.73
N ILE A 37 9.87 -0.28 -1.05
CA ILE A 37 9.91 0.56 -2.25
C ILE A 37 10.09 1.99 -1.77
N GLU A 38 11.21 2.61 -2.12
CA GLU A 38 11.47 4.02 -1.88
C GLU A 38 10.92 4.83 -3.06
N THR A 39 10.01 5.77 -2.79
CA THR A 39 9.34 6.56 -3.82
C THR A 39 10.34 7.35 -4.67
N ASP A 40 11.30 8.03 -4.05
CA ASP A 40 12.31 8.82 -4.75
C ASP A 40 13.19 7.95 -5.67
N GLU A 41 13.49 6.73 -5.24
CA GLU A 41 14.25 5.79 -6.08
C GLU A 41 13.46 5.37 -7.32
N VAL A 42 12.16 5.12 -7.17
CA VAL A 42 11.26 4.79 -8.28
C VAL A 42 11.18 5.95 -9.26
N LEU A 43 10.93 7.17 -8.77
CA LEU A 43 10.83 8.37 -9.62
C LEU A 43 12.13 8.61 -10.38
N ARG A 44 13.27 8.51 -9.69
CA ARG A 44 14.59 8.65 -10.30
C ARG A 44 14.87 7.59 -11.37
N LYS A 45 14.57 6.31 -11.10
CA LYS A 45 14.77 5.21 -12.05
C LYS A 45 13.89 5.35 -13.29
N LEU A 46 12.66 5.81 -13.13
CA LEU A 46 11.75 6.07 -14.23
C LEU A 46 12.04 7.42 -14.93
N GLY A 47 12.77 8.30 -14.28
CA GLY A 47 13.05 9.66 -14.75
C GLY A 47 11.78 10.48 -14.91
N ILE A 48 10.89 10.41 -13.93
CA ILE A 48 9.60 11.14 -13.89
C ILE A 48 9.45 11.86 -12.56
N THR A 49 8.56 12.85 -12.52
CA THR A 49 8.14 13.52 -11.29
C THR A 49 6.98 12.77 -10.61
N ARG A 50 6.65 13.14 -9.37
CA ARG A 50 5.47 12.63 -8.68
C ARG A 50 4.18 12.99 -9.43
N GLU A 51 4.07 14.21 -9.94
CA GLU A 51 2.94 14.63 -10.75
C GLU A 51 2.75 13.74 -11.98
N GLN A 52 3.86 13.42 -12.66
CA GLN A 52 3.83 12.51 -13.80
C GLN A 52 3.46 11.07 -13.39
N LEU A 53 3.82 10.64 -12.19
CA LEU A 53 3.38 9.34 -11.67
C LEU A 53 1.88 9.32 -11.41
N ILE A 54 1.32 10.44 -10.89
CA ILE A 54 -0.14 10.62 -10.72
C ILE A 54 -0.82 10.59 -12.08
N ASP A 55 -0.31 11.31 -13.06
CA ASP A 55 -0.84 11.32 -14.43
C ASP A 55 -0.87 9.91 -15.04
N ILE A 56 0.16 9.11 -14.82
CA ILE A 56 0.19 7.70 -15.23
C ILE A 56 -0.91 6.92 -14.53
N GLY A 57 -1.08 7.11 -13.23
CA GLY A 57 -2.15 6.48 -12.45
C GLY A 57 -3.53 6.82 -13.00
N ILE A 58 -3.82 8.09 -13.24
CA ILE A 58 -5.10 8.58 -13.77
C ILE A 58 -5.39 8.01 -15.17
N LEU A 59 -4.37 7.91 -16.05
CA LEU A 59 -4.53 7.28 -17.35
C LEU A 59 -4.88 5.80 -17.29
N VAL A 60 -4.34 5.10 -16.32
CA VAL A 60 -4.57 3.65 -16.12
C VAL A 60 -5.89 3.38 -15.42
N GLY A 61 -6.30 4.29 -14.54
CA GLY A 61 -7.46 4.19 -13.65
C GLY A 61 -7.04 4.15 -12.18
N THR A 62 -7.83 4.83 -11.37
CA THR A 62 -7.69 4.94 -9.91
C THR A 62 -9.05 4.71 -9.26
N ASP A 63 -9.13 4.76 -7.95
CA ASP A 63 -10.42 4.71 -7.24
C ASP A 63 -11.34 5.90 -7.57
N PHE A 64 -10.81 6.94 -8.22
CA PHE A 64 -11.54 8.16 -8.58
C PHE A 64 -11.91 8.23 -10.07
N ASN A 65 -11.38 7.33 -10.91
CA ASN A 65 -11.70 7.27 -12.34
C ASN A 65 -11.38 5.91 -12.97
N ASP A 66 -12.12 5.56 -14.03
CA ASP A 66 -11.96 4.25 -14.71
C ASP A 66 -10.71 4.15 -15.60
N GLY A 67 -9.98 5.25 -15.78
CA GLY A 67 -8.87 5.32 -16.73
C GLY A 67 -9.31 5.31 -18.18
N ILE A 68 -8.36 5.09 -19.09
CA ILE A 68 -8.64 5.10 -20.54
C ILE A 68 -8.51 3.70 -21.10
N LYS A 69 -9.59 3.22 -21.74
CA LYS A 69 -9.61 1.89 -22.37
C LYS A 69 -8.46 1.73 -23.35
N GLY A 70 -7.66 0.69 -23.16
CA GLY A 70 -6.51 0.38 -24.02
C GLY A 70 -5.22 1.11 -23.65
N ILE A 71 -5.21 1.88 -22.55
CA ILE A 71 -4.02 2.50 -21.98
C ILE A 71 -3.69 1.79 -20.66
N GLY A 72 -2.75 0.86 -20.71
CA GLY A 72 -2.19 0.23 -19.52
C GLY A 72 -0.91 0.94 -19.05
N PRO A 73 -0.29 0.50 -17.93
CA PRO A 73 0.83 1.20 -17.30
C PRO A 73 2.01 1.54 -18.23
N LYS A 74 2.38 0.62 -19.12
CA LYS A 74 3.50 0.85 -20.07
C LYS A 74 3.19 1.97 -21.06
N LYS A 75 1.98 1.96 -21.62
CA LYS A 75 1.55 2.97 -22.60
C LYS A 75 1.35 4.33 -21.94
N ALA A 76 0.74 4.35 -20.73
CA ALA A 76 0.60 5.55 -19.94
C ALA A 76 1.96 6.20 -19.63
N TYR A 77 2.92 5.41 -19.16
CA TYR A 77 4.29 5.89 -18.93
C TYR A 77 4.93 6.49 -20.19
N GLN A 78 4.81 5.82 -21.34
CA GLN A 78 5.35 6.33 -22.61
C GLN A 78 4.70 7.64 -23.03
N LEU A 79 3.39 7.76 -22.88
CA LEU A 79 2.64 8.97 -23.20
C LEU A 79 3.06 10.14 -22.31
N VAL A 80 3.06 9.93 -20.99
CA VAL A 80 3.44 10.99 -20.04
C VAL A 80 4.92 11.37 -20.22
N LYS A 81 5.80 10.38 -20.47
CA LYS A 81 7.21 10.66 -20.76
C LYS A 81 7.40 11.50 -22.03
N LYS A 82 6.58 11.26 -23.05
CA LYS A 82 6.66 11.98 -24.34
C LYS A 82 6.07 13.38 -24.26
N TYR A 83 4.91 13.53 -23.62
CA TYR A 83 4.13 14.78 -23.63
C TYR A 83 4.29 15.61 -22.36
N GLY A 84 4.78 15.03 -21.29
CA GLY A 84 5.01 15.70 -20.01
C GLY A 84 3.84 15.64 -19.03
N SER A 85 2.62 15.80 -19.50
CA SER A 85 1.37 15.72 -18.71
C SER A 85 0.20 15.24 -19.55
N ILE A 86 -0.89 14.82 -18.90
CA ILE A 86 -2.14 14.38 -19.58
C ILE A 86 -2.70 15.48 -20.47
N GLU A 87 -2.73 16.73 -20.01
CA GLU A 87 -3.27 17.88 -20.74
C GLU A 87 -2.63 18.10 -22.10
N LYS A 88 -1.36 17.72 -22.23
CA LYS A 88 -0.59 17.87 -23.48
C LYS A 88 -0.73 16.68 -24.43
N ILE A 89 -1.44 15.63 -24.03
CA ILE A 89 -1.63 14.45 -24.88
C ILE A 89 -2.80 14.70 -25.85
N PRO A 90 -2.56 14.71 -27.17
CA PRO A 90 -3.63 14.92 -28.13
C PRO A 90 -4.73 13.86 -28.00
N SER A 91 -5.98 14.28 -28.11
CA SER A 91 -7.16 13.40 -28.11
C SER A 91 -7.41 12.64 -26.81
N ILE A 92 -6.80 13.04 -25.71
CA ILE A 92 -7.09 12.52 -24.38
C ILE A 92 -7.74 13.65 -23.57
N SER A 93 -8.94 13.38 -23.06
CA SER A 93 -9.64 14.22 -22.10
C SER A 93 -10.19 13.30 -21.01
N ILE A 94 -9.94 13.65 -19.76
CA ILE A 94 -10.43 12.93 -18.59
C ILE A 94 -11.29 13.91 -17.80
N GLU A 95 -12.52 13.53 -17.56
CA GLU A 95 -13.43 14.30 -16.73
C GLU A 95 -12.87 14.45 -15.31
N ASN A 96 -12.98 15.63 -14.75
CA ASN A 96 -12.50 15.95 -13.38
C ASN A 96 -10.99 15.68 -13.15
N TYR A 97 -10.17 15.73 -14.23
CA TYR A 97 -8.73 15.44 -14.13
C TYR A 97 -8.04 16.28 -13.05
N GLU A 98 -8.27 17.59 -13.03
CA GLU A 98 -7.66 18.51 -12.07
C GLU A 98 -8.07 18.19 -10.64
N GLU A 99 -9.34 17.87 -10.40
CA GLU A 99 -9.85 17.49 -9.07
C GLU A 99 -9.22 16.20 -8.58
N ILE A 100 -9.13 15.20 -9.46
CA ILE A 100 -8.51 13.91 -9.13
C ILE A 100 -7.02 14.10 -8.83
N LYS A 101 -6.33 14.91 -9.64
CA LYS A 101 -4.91 15.22 -9.44
C LYS A 101 -4.67 15.92 -8.11
N GLU A 102 -5.54 16.85 -7.75
CA GLU A 102 -5.48 17.60 -6.49
C GLU A 102 -5.65 16.69 -5.28
N ILE A 103 -6.55 15.71 -5.32
CA ILE A 103 -6.73 14.71 -4.26
C ILE A 103 -5.41 14.00 -3.96
N PHE A 104 -4.62 13.65 -4.97
CA PHE A 104 -3.35 12.99 -4.78
C PHE A 104 -2.24 13.95 -4.33
N LEU A 105 -2.22 15.19 -4.84
CA LEU A 105 -1.19 16.16 -4.53
C LEU A 105 -1.31 16.73 -3.13
N ASN A 106 -2.52 17.06 -2.71
CA ASN A 106 -2.82 17.71 -1.45
C ASN A 106 -3.86 16.93 -0.63
N PRO A 107 -3.56 15.67 -0.26
CA PRO A 107 -4.48 14.87 0.53
C PRO A 107 -4.71 15.50 1.91
N GLU A 108 -5.94 15.44 2.39
CA GLU A 108 -6.25 15.79 3.78
C GLU A 108 -5.64 14.73 4.72
N VAL A 109 -4.43 14.98 5.17
CA VAL A 109 -3.73 14.14 6.14
C VAL A 109 -3.70 14.83 7.50
N ARG A 110 -3.83 14.05 8.56
CA ARG A 110 -3.57 14.52 9.93
C ARG A 110 -2.20 14.00 10.34
N ASP A 111 -1.42 14.85 10.99
CA ASP A 111 -0.23 14.41 11.67
C ASP A 111 -0.66 13.39 12.74
N THR A 112 -0.14 12.19 12.64
CA THR A 112 -0.43 11.15 13.63
C THR A 112 0.24 11.53 14.93
N GLU A 113 -0.56 11.67 15.98
CA GLU A 113 -0.07 11.67 17.34
C GLU A 113 0.73 10.39 17.61
N GLN A 114 1.62 10.42 18.57
CA GLN A 114 2.42 9.26 18.94
C GLN A 114 1.52 8.04 19.15
N ILE A 115 1.77 6.98 18.40
CA ILE A 115 1.11 5.69 18.62
C ILE A 115 1.63 5.15 19.94
N SER A 116 0.87 5.37 21.02
CA SER A 116 1.13 4.71 22.29
C SER A 116 0.74 3.24 22.18
N SER A 117 1.57 2.36 22.73
CA SER A 117 1.18 0.95 22.88
C SER A 117 0.00 0.88 23.83
N LEU A 118 -1.15 0.45 23.31
CA LEU A 118 -2.34 0.23 24.14
C LEU A 118 -2.10 -0.94 25.10
N GLU A 119 -2.62 -0.84 26.30
CA GLU A 119 -2.65 -1.97 27.22
C GLU A 119 -3.56 -3.09 26.68
N LEU A 120 -3.10 -4.32 26.84
CA LEU A 120 -3.84 -5.49 26.40
C LEU A 120 -4.98 -5.78 27.40
N ASN A 121 -6.19 -5.42 27.05
CA ASN A 121 -7.38 -5.77 27.84
C ASN A 121 -7.95 -7.11 27.34
N GLU A 122 -7.49 -8.21 27.94
CA GLU A 122 -7.87 -9.56 27.53
C GLU A 122 -9.35 -9.84 27.72
N GLN A 123 -9.90 -9.38 28.85
CA GLN A 123 -11.31 -9.62 29.16
C GLN A 123 -12.21 -8.99 28.08
N ASN A 124 -11.95 -7.73 27.72
CA ASN A 124 -12.72 -7.06 26.67
C ASN A 124 -12.56 -7.74 25.31
N ILE A 125 -11.36 -8.23 25.00
CA ILE A 125 -11.12 -8.96 23.73
C ILE A 125 -11.93 -10.25 23.70
N VAL A 126 -11.95 -11.01 24.80
CA VAL A 126 -12.75 -12.24 24.90
C VAL A 126 -14.23 -11.90 24.81
N ASP A 127 -14.71 -10.89 25.53
CA ASP A 127 -16.13 -10.50 25.51
C ASP A 127 -16.58 -10.08 24.11
N ILE A 128 -15.79 -9.27 23.41
CA ILE A 128 -16.11 -8.84 22.05
C ILE A 128 -16.04 -10.02 21.08
N LEU A 129 -14.92 -10.71 21.03
CA LEU A 129 -14.71 -11.72 19.98
C LEU A 129 -15.51 -12.99 20.24
N VAL A 130 -15.51 -13.50 21.47
CA VAL A 130 -16.18 -14.78 21.78
C VAL A 130 -17.65 -14.58 22.06
N ASN A 131 -18.00 -13.65 22.96
CA ASN A 131 -19.38 -13.55 23.44
C ASN A 131 -20.29 -12.74 22.49
N THR A 132 -19.73 -11.77 21.75
CA THR A 132 -20.51 -10.94 20.81
C THR A 132 -20.42 -11.42 19.37
N HIS A 133 -19.27 -11.95 18.93
CA HIS A 133 -19.02 -12.29 17.52
C HIS A 133 -18.76 -13.79 17.28
N ASP A 134 -19.04 -14.66 18.25
CA ASP A 134 -18.97 -16.13 18.12
C ASP A 134 -17.62 -16.69 17.65
N PHE A 135 -16.51 -16.00 17.94
CA PHE A 135 -15.18 -16.54 17.67
C PHE A 135 -14.89 -17.71 18.62
N SER A 136 -14.13 -18.70 18.14
CA SER A 136 -13.68 -19.80 18.98
C SER A 136 -12.83 -19.26 20.16
N ARG A 137 -13.29 -19.53 21.39
CA ARG A 137 -12.58 -19.15 22.62
C ARG A 137 -11.12 -19.66 22.62
N GLU A 138 -10.92 -20.90 22.27
CA GLU A 138 -9.59 -21.51 22.22
C GLU A 138 -8.63 -20.76 21.27
N ARG A 139 -9.12 -20.32 20.08
CA ARG A 139 -8.34 -19.54 19.13
C ARG A 139 -8.00 -18.15 19.66
N VAL A 140 -8.95 -17.51 20.32
CA VAL A 140 -8.74 -16.18 20.93
C VAL A 140 -7.72 -16.26 22.05
N GLU A 141 -7.85 -17.21 22.97
CA GLU A 141 -6.93 -17.42 24.09
C GLU A 141 -5.52 -17.78 23.59
N SER A 142 -5.40 -18.64 22.59
CA SER A 142 -4.13 -18.96 21.95
C SER A 142 -3.46 -17.74 21.32
N ALA A 143 -4.23 -16.85 20.67
CA ALA A 143 -3.71 -15.62 20.11
C ALA A 143 -3.24 -14.63 21.19
N LEU A 144 -4.02 -14.49 22.28
CA LEU A 144 -3.66 -13.67 23.44
C LEU A 144 -2.38 -14.16 24.12
N ALA A 145 -2.23 -15.47 24.28
CA ALA A 145 -1.00 -16.06 24.83
C ALA A 145 0.23 -15.72 23.99
N ARG A 146 0.13 -15.81 22.66
CA ARG A 146 1.24 -15.43 21.77
C ARG A 146 1.59 -13.94 21.85
N ILE A 147 0.59 -13.05 21.93
CA ILE A 147 0.81 -11.62 22.10
C ILE A 147 1.53 -11.32 23.42
N LYS A 148 1.10 -11.96 24.51
CA LYS A 148 1.76 -11.82 25.83
C LYS A 148 3.22 -12.26 25.78
N GLU A 149 3.48 -13.40 25.17
CA GLU A 149 4.84 -13.93 25.07
C GLU A 149 5.73 -13.01 24.22
N ALA A 150 5.23 -12.51 23.08
CA ALA A 150 5.94 -11.55 22.25
C ALA A 150 6.25 -10.23 23.00
N ARG A 151 5.32 -9.75 23.84
CA ARG A 151 5.54 -8.55 24.66
C ARG A 151 6.59 -8.77 25.75
N LYS A 152 6.61 -9.95 26.41
CA LYS A 152 7.63 -10.29 27.41
C LYS A 152 9.03 -10.35 26.85
N GLN A 153 9.19 -10.84 25.62
CA GLN A 153 10.49 -10.95 24.98
C GLN A 153 11.09 -9.60 24.55
N GLY A 154 10.37 -8.49 24.72
CA GLY A 154 10.86 -7.15 24.45
C GLY A 154 11.25 -6.92 22.99
N VAL A 155 10.88 -7.83 22.11
CA VAL A 155 11.28 -7.82 20.71
C VAL A 155 10.22 -7.13 19.89
N GLN A 156 10.07 -5.82 20.06
CA GLN A 156 9.74 -5.01 18.92
C GLN A 156 11.00 -4.93 18.07
N ARG A 157 11.21 -5.93 17.23
CA ARG A 157 12.23 -5.83 16.19
C ARG A 157 11.87 -4.63 15.34
N SER A 158 12.75 -3.65 15.27
CA SER A 158 12.62 -2.54 14.31
C SER A 158 12.32 -3.14 12.94
N ILE A 159 11.46 -2.49 12.17
CA ILE A 159 11.20 -2.87 10.77
C ILE A 159 12.53 -3.05 10.03
N ASP A 160 13.54 -2.25 10.37
CA ASP A 160 14.89 -2.34 9.81
C ASP A 160 15.59 -3.69 10.05
N SER A 161 15.14 -4.49 11.01
CA SER A 161 15.69 -5.83 11.26
C SER A 161 15.20 -6.90 10.28
N PHE A 162 14.26 -6.57 9.38
CA PHE A 162 13.73 -7.47 8.35
C PHE A 162 14.38 -7.25 6.97
N PHE A 163 15.25 -6.24 6.86
CA PHE A 163 15.94 -5.81 5.64
C PHE A 163 17.48 -5.78 5.88
#